data_ea91c5d28ebb30d53de31ebb0141754d
#
_entry.id   ea91c5d28ebb30d53de31ebb0141754d
#
_cell.length_a   1.000
_cell.length_b   1.000
_cell.length_c   1.000
_cell.angle_alpha   90.00
_cell.angle_beta   90.00
_cell.angle_gamma   90.00
#
_symmetry.space_group_name_H-M   'P 1'
#
loop_
_entity.id
_entity.type
_entity.pdbx_description
1 polymer ?
#
loop_
_entity_poly.entity_id
_entity_poly.type
_entity_poly.pdbx_seq_one_letter_code
_entity_poly.pdbx_strand_id
1 'polypeptide(L)'
;MLAADAPEEIALPETKLTHTVNPMLRISRTERKLREFWSGHRATVGVAASVAVMAVFATLLGLDIWRNSKIQPSLYGYNVMRREINNLKQNQKVLNSTIRRIDGSVTPPQAPVSKFSGTGFALTSEGYIVTSYHVIQGADSLLIEGRNRQRYHAEPVYSDVKHDLAILRITDKKFTGFGRLPYAIKSGQADLGERVYTLGYPREDVVYGEGSLSARSGFEGDTAFYQVSIPVNPGNSGGPLMDERGNLIGVVSGRQNDAQSAAFATKSSYLVHLVDSLAAAKSAAEYPYHLPRFGQLAGTGRPQQLKKLQDYVFVVKVFE
;
A
#
# COMPACT_ATOMS: atom_id res chain seq x y z
N MET A 1 -80.03 -41.06 -48.64
CA MET A 1 -80.91 -40.01 -48.13
C MET A 1 -80.05 -38.96 -47.47
N LEU A 2 -80.08 -37.77 -48.05
CA LEU A 2 -79.74 -36.42 -47.70
C LEU A 2 -78.26 -36.06 -47.84
N ALA A 3 -77.97 -35.42 -48.80
CA ALA A 3 -78.10 -34.04 -49.34
C ALA A 3 -76.86 -33.23 -48.90
N ALA A 4 -76.10 -32.93 -49.96
CA ALA A 4 -74.94 -32.05 -49.90
C ALA A 4 -75.41 -30.60 -49.70
N ASP A 5 -74.70 -29.88 -48.86
CA ASP A 5 -74.71 -28.43 -48.90
C ASP A 5 -73.34 -27.96 -49.32
N ALA A 6 -73.35 -27.12 -50.39
CA ALA A 6 -72.17 -26.50 -50.94
C ALA A 6 -71.72 -25.31 -50.08
N PRO A 7 -70.45 -25.01 -50.00
CA PRO A 7 -69.98 -23.80 -49.28
C PRO A 7 -70.16 -22.57 -50.15
N GLU A 8 -70.69 -21.54 -49.55
CA GLU A 8 -70.93 -20.19 -49.97
C GLU A 8 -69.60 -19.47 -50.31
N GLU A 9 -69.56 -18.93 -51.55
CA GLU A 9 -68.46 -18.17 -52.13
C GLU A 9 -68.40 -16.78 -51.48
N ILE A 10 -67.41 -16.58 -50.55
CA ILE A 10 -67.17 -15.28 -49.92
C ILE A 10 -66.43 -14.39 -50.93
N ALA A 11 -67.09 -13.39 -51.51
CA ALA A 11 -66.50 -12.35 -52.34
C ALA A 11 -65.55 -11.49 -51.52
N LEU A 12 -64.27 -11.42 -51.94
CA LEU A 12 -63.28 -10.56 -51.38
C LEU A 12 -63.51 -9.10 -51.93
N PRO A 13 -63.47 -8.09 -51.06
CA PRO A 13 -63.56 -6.71 -51.48
C PRO A 13 -62.36 -6.25 -52.30
N GLU A 14 -62.54 -5.66 -53.44
CA GLU A 14 -61.53 -5.00 -54.26
C GLU A 14 -60.85 -3.88 -53.45
N THR A 15 -59.63 -4.10 -53.07
CA THR A 15 -58.80 -3.04 -52.47
C THR A 15 -58.29 -2.11 -53.55
N LYS A 16 -58.91 -0.95 -53.65
CA LYS A 16 -58.39 0.16 -54.48
C LYS A 16 -57.03 0.58 -53.92
N LEU A 17 -55.96 0.27 -54.66
CA LEU A 17 -54.64 0.80 -54.45
C LEU A 17 -54.65 2.31 -54.76
N THR A 18 -54.83 3.10 -53.71
CA THR A 18 -54.55 4.53 -53.79
C THR A 18 -53.03 4.72 -53.80
N HIS A 19 -52.46 5.03 -54.93
CA HIS A 19 -51.09 5.52 -55.01
C HIS A 19 -50.99 6.81 -54.20
N THR A 20 -50.51 6.73 -52.98
CA THR A 20 -50.02 7.88 -52.20
C THR A 20 -48.74 8.36 -52.88
N VAL A 21 -48.83 9.39 -53.68
CA VAL A 21 -47.68 10.13 -54.21
C VAL A 21 -46.99 10.76 -53.01
N ASN A 22 -45.79 10.22 -52.64
CA ASN A 22 -44.95 10.86 -51.68
C ASN A 22 -44.67 12.31 -52.08
N PRO A 23 -44.93 13.29 -51.19
CA PRO A 23 -44.59 14.67 -51.51
C PRO A 23 -43.06 14.72 -51.60
N MET A 24 -42.54 15.02 -52.78
CA MET A 24 -41.14 15.32 -53.00
C MET A 24 -40.74 16.43 -52.00
N LEU A 25 -39.97 16.05 -50.98
CA LEU A 25 -39.32 17.00 -50.08
C LEU A 25 -38.53 17.97 -50.98
N ARG A 26 -39.00 19.23 -51.15
CA ARG A 26 -38.26 20.28 -51.81
C ARG A 26 -36.96 20.52 -50.99
N ILE A 27 -35.89 19.91 -51.47
CA ILE A 27 -34.56 20.15 -50.92
C ILE A 27 -34.25 21.64 -51.06
N SER A 28 -33.92 22.27 -49.94
CA SER A 28 -33.59 23.68 -49.88
C SER A 28 -32.38 24.00 -50.78
N ARG A 29 -32.31 25.24 -51.32
CA ARG A 29 -31.14 25.65 -52.14
C ARG A 29 -29.82 25.50 -51.37
N THR A 30 -29.83 25.62 -50.05
CA THR A 30 -28.70 25.42 -49.15
C THR A 30 -28.28 23.94 -49.05
N GLU A 31 -29.24 23.01 -48.95
CA GLU A 31 -28.96 21.58 -48.93
C GLU A 31 -28.40 21.06 -50.25
N ARG A 32 -28.86 21.61 -51.38
CA ARG A 32 -28.33 21.25 -52.69
C ARG A 32 -26.87 21.70 -52.84
N LYS A 33 -26.52 22.94 -52.44
CA LYS A 33 -25.15 23.44 -52.44
C LYS A 33 -24.25 22.64 -51.50
N LEU A 34 -24.76 22.23 -50.34
CA LEU A 34 -24.02 21.39 -49.40
C LEU A 34 -23.73 19.99 -49.98
N ARG A 35 -24.72 19.39 -50.65
CA ARG A 35 -24.53 18.09 -51.32
C ARG A 35 -23.54 18.17 -52.49
N GLU A 36 -23.60 19.20 -53.30
CA GLU A 36 -22.66 19.42 -54.40
C GLU A 36 -21.23 19.64 -53.87
N PHE A 37 -21.07 20.43 -52.80
CA PHE A 37 -19.78 20.61 -52.13
C PHE A 37 -19.25 19.27 -51.56
N TRP A 38 -20.09 18.52 -50.86
CA TRP A 38 -19.71 17.22 -50.31
C TRP A 38 -19.39 16.18 -51.39
N SER A 39 -20.12 16.14 -52.48
CA SER A 39 -19.85 15.19 -53.56
C SER A 39 -18.54 15.46 -54.31
N GLY A 40 -18.16 16.72 -54.45
CA GLY A 40 -16.91 17.12 -55.12
C GLY A 40 -15.66 17.03 -54.24
N HIS A 41 -15.83 17.10 -52.92
CA HIS A 41 -14.67 17.22 -51.99
C HIS A 41 -14.53 16.06 -50.97
N ARG A 42 -15.27 14.96 -51.15
CA ARG A 42 -15.27 13.82 -50.21
C ARG A 42 -13.85 13.29 -49.93
N ALA A 43 -13.04 13.15 -50.97
CA ALA A 43 -11.68 12.64 -50.85
C ALA A 43 -10.76 13.61 -50.12
N THR A 44 -10.86 14.91 -50.45
CA THR A 44 -10.02 15.95 -49.79
C THR A 44 -10.40 16.20 -48.35
N VAL A 45 -11.70 16.20 -48.02
CA VAL A 45 -12.19 16.30 -46.64
C VAL A 45 -11.80 15.07 -45.82
N GLY A 46 -11.89 13.86 -46.42
CA GLY A 46 -11.45 12.61 -45.75
C GLY A 46 -9.96 12.59 -45.44
N VAL A 47 -9.13 13.03 -46.39
CA VAL A 47 -7.67 13.14 -46.17
C VAL A 47 -7.35 14.22 -45.13
N ALA A 48 -7.98 15.37 -45.19
CA ALA A 48 -7.76 16.44 -44.20
C ALA A 48 -8.18 16.02 -42.78
N ALA A 49 -9.29 15.31 -42.63
CA ALA A 49 -9.73 14.78 -41.33
C ALA A 49 -8.77 13.72 -40.78
N SER A 50 -8.29 12.79 -41.62
CA SER A 50 -7.32 11.78 -41.18
C SER A 50 -5.97 12.40 -40.80
N VAL A 51 -5.49 13.41 -41.52
CA VAL A 51 -4.26 14.14 -41.13
C VAL A 51 -4.46 14.90 -39.83
N ALA A 52 -5.61 15.54 -39.62
CA ALA A 52 -5.90 16.22 -38.34
C ALA A 52 -5.95 15.25 -37.17
N VAL A 53 -6.58 14.07 -37.30
CA VAL A 53 -6.62 13.03 -36.28
C VAL A 53 -5.21 12.50 -35.99
N MET A 54 -4.40 12.23 -37.02
CA MET A 54 -3.00 11.80 -36.80
C MET A 54 -2.15 12.87 -36.13
N ALA A 55 -2.34 14.16 -36.45
CA ALA A 55 -1.62 15.25 -35.80
C ALA A 55 -1.99 15.37 -34.32
N VAL A 56 -3.27 15.24 -33.97
CA VAL A 56 -3.72 15.21 -32.56
C VAL A 56 -3.14 14.00 -31.82
N PHE A 57 -3.15 12.82 -32.45
CA PHE A 57 -2.56 11.62 -31.85
C PHE A 57 -1.03 11.75 -31.64
N ALA A 58 -0.33 12.30 -32.63
CA ALA A 58 1.11 12.53 -32.53
C ALA A 58 1.46 13.55 -31.44
N THR A 59 0.65 14.61 -31.29
CA THR A 59 0.84 15.60 -30.21
C THR A 59 0.58 14.99 -28.82
N LEU A 60 -0.47 14.18 -28.66
CA LEU A 60 -0.77 13.49 -27.40
C LEU A 60 0.33 12.50 -27.03
N LEU A 61 0.80 11.69 -27.99
CA LEU A 61 1.93 10.77 -27.78
C LEU A 61 3.22 11.54 -27.45
N GLY A 62 3.48 12.64 -28.14
CA GLY A 62 4.64 13.50 -27.86
C GLY A 62 4.59 14.11 -26.46
N LEU A 63 3.42 14.54 -26.01
CA LEU A 63 3.22 15.04 -24.64
C LEU A 63 3.41 13.93 -23.59
N ASP A 64 2.93 12.71 -23.85
CA ASP A 64 3.12 11.58 -22.94
C ASP A 64 4.59 11.15 -22.85
N ILE A 65 5.30 11.09 -23.96
CA ILE A 65 6.75 10.81 -24.01
C ILE A 65 7.53 11.92 -23.29
N TRP A 66 7.18 13.19 -23.52
CA TRP A 66 7.84 14.33 -22.86
C TRP A 66 7.56 14.37 -21.34
N ARG A 67 6.34 14.00 -20.92
CA ARG A 67 5.94 13.90 -19.54
C ARG A 67 6.64 12.74 -18.83
N ASN A 68 6.73 11.58 -19.46
CA ASN A 68 7.46 10.42 -18.93
C ASN A 68 8.98 10.63 -18.89
N SER A 69 9.57 11.34 -19.88
CA SER A 69 11.00 11.63 -19.87
C SER A 69 11.42 12.61 -18.76
N LYS A 70 10.51 13.48 -18.28
CA LYS A 70 10.76 14.35 -17.12
C LYS A 70 10.66 13.66 -15.76
N ILE A 71 9.97 12.51 -15.69
CA ILE A 71 9.79 11.74 -14.43
C ILE A 71 11.00 10.82 -14.16
N GLN A 72 11.76 10.44 -15.18
CA GLN A 72 12.92 9.52 -15.08
C GLN A 72 14.15 10.05 -14.30
N PRO A 73 14.49 11.35 -14.28
CA PRO A 73 15.72 11.82 -13.64
C PRO A 73 15.77 11.60 -12.12
N SER A 74 14.63 11.60 -11.44
CA SER A 74 14.59 11.49 -9.97
C SER A 74 14.91 10.08 -9.45
N LEU A 75 14.47 9.02 -10.17
CA LEU A 75 14.77 7.64 -9.82
C LEU A 75 16.19 7.22 -10.17
N TYR A 76 16.70 7.69 -11.31
CA TYR A 76 18.07 7.45 -11.70
C TYR A 76 19.06 8.18 -10.77
N GLY A 77 18.81 9.45 -10.45
CA GLY A 77 19.58 10.22 -9.48
C GLY A 77 19.61 9.60 -8.09
N TYR A 78 18.46 9.07 -7.62
CA TYR A 78 18.38 8.37 -6.33
C TYR A 78 19.20 7.08 -6.31
N ASN A 79 19.15 6.28 -7.36
CA ASN A 79 19.92 5.03 -7.46
C ASN A 79 21.43 5.28 -7.60
N VAL A 80 21.84 6.32 -8.33
CA VAL A 80 23.24 6.75 -8.44
C VAL A 80 23.74 7.27 -7.09
N MET A 81 22.98 8.15 -6.45
CA MET A 81 23.30 8.69 -5.12
C MET A 81 23.39 7.60 -4.04
N ARG A 82 22.52 6.58 -4.09
CA ARG A 82 22.56 5.42 -3.19
C ARG A 82 23.81 4.56 -3.42
N ARG A 83 24.21 4.35 -4.68
CA ARG A 83 25.46 3.66 -5.01
C ARG A 83 26.67 4.45 -4.51
N GLU A 84 26.66 5.76 -4.67
CA GLU A 84 27.74 6.65 -4.23
C GLU A 84 27.85 6.69 -2.70
N ILE A 85 26.74 6.77 -1.99
CA ILE A 85 26.69 6.65 -0.52
C ILE A 85 27.23 5.29 -0.05
N ASN A 86 26.86 4.20 -0.72
CA ASN A 86 27.38 2.87 -0.40
C ASN A 86 28.88 2.74 -0.69
N ASN A 87 29.35 3.30 -1.78
CA ASN A 87 30.78 3.35 -2.12
C ASN A 87 31.57 4.21 -1.12
N LEU A 88 31.01 5.36 -0.72
CA LEU A 88 31.61 6.20 0.33
C LEU A 88 31.69 5.47 1.67
N LYS A 89 30.64 4.74 2.07
CA LYS A 89 30.64 3.92 3.28
C LYS A 89 31.68 2.79 3.21
N GLN A 90 31.81 2.13 2.05
CA GLN A 90 32.85 1.10 1.86
C GLN A 90 34.25 1.72 1.90
N ASN A 91 34.49 2.84 1.24
CA ASN A 91 35.78 3.54 1.26
C ASN A 91 36.13 4.04 2.67
N GLN A 92 35.15 4.53 3.42
CA GLN A 92 35.33 4.93 4.82
C GLN A 92 35.68 3.72 5.72
N LYS A 93 35.07 2.54 5.46
CA LYS A 93 35.38 1.30 6.17
C LYS A 93 36.80 0.81 5.88
N VAL A 94 37.21 0.88 4.60
CA VAL A 94 38.59 0.55 4.18
C VAL A 94 39.59 1.55 4.78
N LEU A 95 39.30 2.84 4.73
CA LEU A 95 40.17 3.89 5.29
C LEU A 95 40.32 3.71 6.80
N ASN A 96 39.22 3.46 7.54
CA ASN A 96 39.26 3.21 8.97
C ASN A 96 40.04 1.92 9.32
N SER A 97 39.96 0.88 8.48
CA SER A 97 40.75 -0.35 8.68
C SER A 97 42.23 -0.14 8.41
N THR A 98 42.58 0.75 7.46
CA THR A 98 43.96 1.11 7.13
C THR A 98 44.57 2.00 8.22
N ILE A 99 43.82 2.97 8.74
CA ILE A 99 44.25 3.81 9.89
C ILE A 99 44.48 2.93 11.14
N ARG A 100 43.62 1.94 11.39
CA ARG A 100 43.83 0.99 12.49
C ARG A 100 45.09 0.15 12.40
N ARG A 101 45.60 -0.13 11.17
CA ARG A 101 46.84 -0.84 10.93
C ARG A 101 48.08 0.01 11.18
N ILE A 102 47.95 1.33 11.00
CA ILE A 102 49.08 2.27 11.09
C ILE A 102 49.28 2.76 12.53
N ASP A 103 48.21 2.92 13.31
CA ASP A 103 48.25 3.69 14.57
C ASP A 103 48.38 2.82 15.83
N GLY A 104 48.39 1.50 15.76
CA GLY A 104 48.65 0.60 16.92
C GLY A 104 47.90 0.95 18.20
N SER A 105 47.01 1.97 18.17
CA SER A 105 46.26 2.43 19.35
C SER A 105 44.94 1.67 19.50
N VAL A 106 44.71 1.20 20.69
CA VAL A 106 43.47 0.55 21.14
C VAL A 106 42.32 1.58 21.02
N THR A 107 41.63 1.60 19.88
CA THR A 107 40.38 2.37 19.74
C THR A 107 39.33 1.73 20.65
N PRO A 108 38.53 2.52 21.38
CA PRO A 108 37.38 1.97 22.11
C PRO A 108 36.52 1.12 21.18
N PRO A 109 35.92 0.02 21.61
CA PRO A 109 35.07 -0.80 20.75
C PRO A 109 33.98 0.10 20.17
N GLN A 110 34.01 0.30 18.85
CA GLN A 110 32.93 0.99 18.16
C GLN A 110 31.65 0.18 18.43
N ALA A 111 30.62 0.87 18.92
CA ALA A 111 29.31 0.26 19.08
C ALA A 111 28.93 -0.45 17.77
N PRO A 112 28.42 -1.69 17.85
CA PRO A 112 28.08 -2.47 16.67
C PRO A 112 27.14 -1.64 15.78
N VAL A 113 27.44 -1.54 14.49
CA VAL A 113 26.61 -0.82 13.53
C VAL A 113 25.47 -1.77 13.15
N SER A 114 24.23 -1.36 13.39
CA SER A 114 23.08 -2.14 12.95
C SER A 114 23.11 -2.31 11.45
N LYS A 115 23.01 -3.54 10.97
CA LYS A 115 23.05 -3.89 9.54
C LYS A 115 21.73 -3.55 8.86
N PHE A 116 20.65 -3.68 9.57
CA PHE A 116 19.29 -3.44 9.11
C PHE A 116 18.43 -2.81 10.23
N SER A 117 17.40 -2.08 9.85
CA SER A 117 16.42 -1.56 10.79
C SER A 117 15.03 -1.55 10.15
N GLY A 118 14.04 -1.87 10.96
CA GLY A 118 12.63 -1.78 10.63
C GLY A 118 11.87 -1.01 11.70
N THR A 119 10.57 -1.10 11.65
CA THR A 119 9.66 -0.50 12.63
C THR A 119 9.04 -1.61 13.49
N GLY A 120 8.73 -1.29 14.73
CA GLY A 120 7.90 -2.09 15.61
C GLY A 120 7.00 -1.18 16.44
N PHE A 121 6.00 -1.74 17.09
CA PHE A 121 5.10 -0.99 17.97
C PHE A 121 4.70 -1.81 19.19
N ALA A 122 4.32 -1.15 20.27
CA ALA A 122 3.92 -1.81 21.51
C ALA A 122 2.68 -2.70 21.28
N LEU A 123 2.76 -3.96 21.69
CA LEU A 123 1.62 -4.89 21.69
C LEU A 123 0.88 -4.84 23.03
N THR A 124 1.63 -4.79 24.11
CA THR A 124 1.10 -4.73 25.47
C THR A 124 1.84 -3.67 26.31
N SER A 125 1.29 -3.33 27.46
CA SER A 125 1.91 -2.42 28.43
C SER A 125 3.20 -2.98 29.04
N GLU A 126 3.37 -4.30 29.06
CA GLU A 126 4.45 -5.01 29.74
C GLU A 126 5.75 -5.12 28.91
N GLY A 127 5.76 -4.56 27.66
CA GLY A 127 6.98 -4.50 26.85
C GLY A 127 7.04 -5.56 25.73
N TYR A 128 5.90 -6.09 25.32
CA TYR A 128 5.83 -6.85 24.10
C TYR A 128 5.69 -5.90 22.90
N ILE A 129 6.47 -6.18 21.86
CA ILE A 129 6.55 -5.39 20.62
C ILE A 129 6.17 -6.28 19.45
N VAL A 130 5.38 -5.76 18.51
CA VAL A 130 5.13 -6.40 17.21
C VAL A 130 6.02 -5.77 16.15
N THR A 131 6.53 -6.58 15.25
CA THR A 131 7.23 -6.19 14.03
C THR A 131 6.98 -7.23 12.93
N SER A 132 7.49 -6.99 11.72
CA SER A 132 7.51 -8.00 10.66
C SER A 132 8.60 -9.04 10.90
N TYR A 133 8.32 -10.30 10.55
CA TYR A 133 9.29 -11.40 10.69
C TYR A 133 10.57 -11.14 9.87
N HIS A 134 10.42 -10.70 8.61
CA HIS A 134 11.58 -10.44 7.75
C HIS A 134 12.52 -9.34 8.29
N VAL A 135 12.03 -8.49 9.19
CA VAL A 135 12.87 -7.46 9.86
C VAL A 135 13.87 -8.10 10.81
N ILE A 136 13.48 -9.19 11.49
CA ILE A 136 14.31 -9.84 12.52
C ILE A 136 14.98 -11.12 12.05
N GLN A 137 14.73 -11.51 10.80
CA GLN A 137 15.29 -12.72 10.23
C GLN A 137 16.84 -12.67 10.20
N GLY A 138 17.49 -13.68 10.80
CA GLY A 138 18.95 -13.74 10.87
C GLY A 138 19.59 -12.81 11.90
N ALA A 139 18.80 -12.29 12.85
CA ALA A 139 19.31 -11.43 13.91
C ALA A 139 20.06 -12.23 15.00
N ASP A 140 21.30 -11.86 15.31
CA ASP A 140 22.03 -12.32 16.49
C ASP A 140 21.57 -11.55 17.74
N SER A 141 21.29 -10.26 17.61
CA SER A 141 20.75 -9.44 18.69
C SER A 141 19.83 -8.33 18.18
N LEU A 142 18.88 -7.92 19.03
CA LEU A 142 17.87 -6.92 18.72
C LEU A 142 17.89 -5.79 19.75
N LEU A 143 17.84 -4.55 19.25
CA LEU A 143 17.61 -3.37 20.07
C LEU A 143 16.34 -2.64 19.62
N ILE A 144 15.51 -2.28 20.57
CA ILE A 144 14.34 -1.42 20.36
C ILE A 144 14.73 0.00 20.77
N GLU A 145 14.66 0.94 19.81
CA GLU A 145 14.98 2.34 20.08
C GLU A 145 13.72 3.20 19.96
N GLY A 146 13.38 3.87 21.05
CA GLY A 146 12.25 4.80 21.11
C GLY A 146 12.59 6.19 20.56
N ARG A 147 11.57 7.06 20.42
CA ARG A 147 11.71 8.44 19.96
C ARG A 147 12.72 9.27 20.77
N ASN A 148 12.80 9.04 22.09
CA ASN A 148 13.73 9.70 23.00
C ASN A 148 15.15 9.10 22.94
N ARG A 149 15.45 8.23 21.96
CA ARG A 149 16.69 7.49 21.78
C ARG A 149 17.03 6.54 22.94
N GLN A 150 16.08 6.24 23.79
CA GLN A 150 16.23 5.15 24.75
C GLN A 150 16.25 3.82 24.01
N ARG A 151 17.19 2.96 24.40
CA ARG A 151 17.44 1.66 23.78
C ARG A 151 17.21 0.57 24.78
N TYR A 152 16.54 -0.47 24.34
CA TYR A 152 16.26 -1.66 25.13
C TYR A 152 16.63 -2.90 24.34
N HIS A 153 17.28 -3.86 24.99
CA HIS A 153 17.45 -5.18 24.42
C HIS A 153 16.10 -5.89 24.35
N ALA A 154 15.91 -6.62 23.26
CA ALA A 154 14.70 -7.41 23.05
C ALA A 154 15.06 -8.78 22.48
N GLU A 155 14.22 -9.76 22.77
CA GLU A 155 14.34 -11.12 22.28
C GLU A 155 13.06 -11.53 21.57
N PRO A 156 13.15 -12.30 20.47
CA PRO A 156 11.99 -12.83 19.80
C PRO A 156 11.34 -13.92 20.68
N VAL A 157 10.08 -13.75 21.03
CA VAL A 157 9.31 -14.75 21.78
C VAL A 157 8.44 -15.58 20.85
N TYR A 158 8.12 -15.06 19.67
CA TYR A 158 7.39 -15.75 18.63
C TYR A 158 7.67 -15.18 17.25
N SER A 159 7.66 -16.07 16.24
CA SER A 159 7.83 -15.71 14.82
C SER A 159 6.87 -16.53 13.97
N ASP A 160 6.12 -15.84 13.11
CA ASP A 160 5.25 -16.42 12.11
C ASP A 160 5.74 -16.02 10.71
N VAL A 161 6.44 -16.95 10.07
CA VAL A 161 7.00 -16.76 8.74
C VAL A 161 5.90 -16.58 7.69
N LYS A 162 4.80 -17.33 7.83
CA LYS A 162 3.70 -17.35 6.85
C LYS A 162 2.97 -16.00 6.77
N HIS A 163 2.73 -15.37 7.93
CA HIS A 163 2.00 -14.11 8.00
C HIS A 163 2.94 -12.91 8.21
N ASP A 164 4.26 -13.14 8.11
CA ASP A 164 5.30 -12.12 8.29
C ASP A 164 5.15 -11.33 9.61
N LEU A 165 4.90 -12.03 10.72
CA LEU A 165 4.74 -11.44 12.04
C LEU A 165 5.81 -11.93 13.00
N ALA A 166 6.27 -11.05 13.89
CA ALA A 166 7.10 -11.41 15.01
C ALA A 166 6.68 -10.63 16.25
N ILE A 167 6.75 -11.31 17.41
CA ILE A 167 6.55 -10.72 18.73
C ILE A 167 7.87 -10.76 19.46
N LEU A 168 8.33 -9.60 19.92
CA LEU A 168 9.53 -9.40 20.69
C LEU A 168 9.15 -9.05 22.13
N ARG A 169 10.02 -9.39 23.07
CA ARG A 169 9.91 -8.98 24.47
C ARG A 169 11.12 -8.15 24.85
N ILE A 170 10.90 -7.00 25.47
CA ILE A 170 11.98 -6.22 26.08
C ILE A 170 12.48 -6.95 27.33
N THR A 171 13.80 -7.19 27.39
CA THR A 171 14.46 -7.95 28.46
C THR A 171 15.23 -7.07 29.43
N ASP A 172 15.38 -5.79 29.14
CA ASP A 172 16.10 -4.85 29.98
C ASP A 172 15.40 -4.62 31.33
N LYS A 173 16.14 -4.81 32.42
CA LYS A 173 15.67 -4.59 33.82
C LYS A 173 15.27 -3.14 34.10
N LYS A 174 15.75 -2.18 33.31
CA LYS A 174 15.42 -0.75 33.44
C LYS A 174 14.07 -0.40 32.81
N PHE A 175 13.49 -1.32 32.04
CA PHE A 175 12.21 -1.11 31.43
C PHE A 175 11.08 -1.31 32.45
N THR A 176 10.26 -0.29 32.66
CA THR A 176 9.19 -0.27 33.66
C THR A 176 7.79 -0.43 33.04
N GLY A 177 7.72 -0.64 31.73
CA GLY A 177 6.46 -0.73 30.98
C GLY A 177 6.14 0.53 30.19
N PHE A 178 5.20 0.40 29.24
CA PHE A 178 4.73 1.50 28.39
C PHE A 178 3.54 2.28 28.98
N GLY A 179 3.00 1.80 30.11
CA GLY A 179 1.72 2.30 30.59
C GLY A 179 0.55 1.88 29.68
N ARG A 180 -0.56 2.61 29.78
CA ARG A 180 -1.75 2.28 28.99
C ARG A 180 -1.56 2.68 27.53
N LEU A 181 -1.70 1.72 26.62
CA LEU A 181 -1.63 1.97 25.17
C LEU A 181 -2.80 2.83 24.69
N PRO A 182 -2.57 3.81 23.79
CA PRO A 182 -3.60 4.76 23.38
C PRO A 182 -4.57 4.19 22.34
N TYR A 183 -4.26 3.07 21.69
CA TYR A 183 -5.04 2.43 20.64
C TYR A 183 -5.66 1.12 21.10
N ALA A 184 -6.74 0.71 20.43
CA ALA A 184 -7.29 -0.63 20.52
C ALA A 184 -6.83 -1.47 19.33
N ILE A 185 -6.80 -2.79 19.49
CA ILE A 185 -6.57 -3.73 18.39
C ILE A 185 -7.92 -4.23 17.89
N LYS A 186 -8.22 -3.95 16.62
CA LYS A 186 -9.47 -4.34 15.98
C LYS A 186 -9.34 -5.75 15.43
N SER A 187 -10.20 -6.67 15.85
CA SER A 187 -10.25 -8.04 15.33
C SER A 187 -11.13 -8.17 14.08
N GLY A 188 -12.04 -7.21 13.86
CA GLY A 188 -12.91 -7.18 12.68
C GLY A 188 -12.19 -6.71 11.41
N GLN A 189 -12.76 -7.01 10.26
CA GLN A 189 -12.24 -6.56 8.98
C GLN A 189 -12.44 -5.04 8.81
N ALA A 190 -11.51 -4.41 8.10
CA ALA A 190 -11.64 -3.05 7.61
C ALA A 190 -12.36 -3.05 6.24
N ASP A 191 -13.03 -1.94 5.92
CA ASP A 191 -13.81 -1.80 4.70
C ASP A 191 -12.98 -1.24 3.55
N LEU A 192 -13.32 -1.66 2.31
CA LEU A 192 -12.71 -1.15 1.10
C LEU A 192 -12.92 0.36 1.00
N GLY A 193 -11.85 1.11 0.71
CA GLY A 193 -11.89 2.58 0.66
C GLY A 193 -11.75 3.25 2.03
N GLU A 194 -11.73 2.51 3.15
CA GLU A 194 -11.49 3.06 4.48
C GLU A 194 -10.14 3.78 4.52
N ARG A 195 -10.13 4.99 5.09
CA ARG A 195 -8.88 5.76 5.28
C ARG A 195 -8.02 5.08 6.32
N VAL A 196 -6.76 4.88 5.95
CA VAL A 196 -5.78 4.19 6.80
C VAL A 196 -4.47 4.97 6.85
N TYR A 197 -3.74 4.83 7.95
CA TYR A 197 -2.45 5.47 8.10
C TYR A 197 -1.46 4.60 8.86
N THR A 198 -0.19 4.93 8.71
CA THR A 198 0.91 4.26 9.40
C THR A 198 1.93 5.28 9.92
N LEU A 199 2.68 4.89 10.93
CA LEU A 199 3.92 5.52 11.35
C LEU A 199 5.04 4.48 11.27
N GLY A 200 6.21 4.93 10.83
CA GLY A 200 7.37 4.06 10.76
C GLY A 200 8.68 4.85 10.73
N TYR A 201 9.78 4.13 10.70
CA TYR A 201 11.14 4.68 10.69
C TYR A 201 11.92 4.26 9.44
N PRO A 202 11.55 4.75 8.25
CA PRO A 202 12.35 4.55 7.04
C PRO A 202 13.66 5.36 7.08
N ARG A 203 13.81 6.22 8.06
CA ARG A 203 14.97 7.03 8.39
C ARG A 203 15.01 7.28 9.90
N GLU A 204 15.95 8.11 10.39
CA GLU A 204 16.10 8.38 11.84
C GLU A 204 14.84 9.01 12.47
N ASP A 205 14.10 9.81 11.71
CA ASP A 205 12.86 10.42 12.16
C ASP A 205 11.65 9.54 11.84
N VAL A 206 10.62 9.62 12.70
CA VAL A 206 9.33 9.00 12.45
C VAL A 206 8.67 9.61 11.21
N VAL A 207 8.19 8.76 10.32
CA VAL A 207 7.51 9.16 9.09
C VAL A 207 6.07 8.70 9.13
N TYR A 208 5.18 9.62 8.84
CA TYR A 208 3.76 9.39 8.67
C TYR A 208 3.43 9.10 7.21
N GLY A 209 2.58 8.09 6.96
CA GLY A 209 1.98 7.82 5.67
C GLY A 209 0.47 7.63 5.81
N GLU A 210 -0.31 8.17 4.87
CA GLU A 210 -1.77 8.01 4.81
C GLU A 210 -2.19 7.56 3.42
N GLY A 211 -3.28 6.78 3.37
CA GLY A 211 -3.88 6.28 2.14
C GLY A 211 -5.24 5.65 2.43
N SER A 212 -5.62 4.70 1.60
CA SER A 212 -6.88 3.96 1.73
C SER A 212 -6.63 2.45 1.62
N LEU A 213 -7.56 1.67 2.16
CA LEU A 213 -7.62 0.24 1.93
C LEU A 213 -8.00 -0.02 0.48
N SER A 214 -7.05 -0.52 -0.32
CA SER A 214 -7.22 -0.75 -1.76
C SER A 214 -7.80 -2.13 -2.07
N ALA A 215 -7.50 -3.15 -1.24
CA ALA A 215 -8.11 -4.47 -1.35
C ALA A 215 -8.16 -5.16 0.02
N ARG A 216 -9.16 -6.05 0.21
CA ARG A 216 -9.29 -6.88 1.40
C ARG A 216 -8.45 -8.17 1.35
N SER A 217 -7.70 -8.36 0.27
CA SER A 217 -6.74 -9.44 0.08
C SER A 217 -5.40 -8.88 -0.37
N GLY A 218 -4.34 -9.62 -0.08
CA GLY A 218 -2.99 -9.34 -0.53
C GLY A 218 -2.74 -9.82 -1.95
N PHE A 219 -1.46 -10.01 -2.27
CA PHE A 219 -1.01 -10.53 -3.55
C PHE A 219 -1.62 -11.92 -3.81
N GLU A 220 -1.98 -12.21 -5.06
CA GLU A 220 -2.61 -13.48 -5.49
C GLU A 220 -3.87 -13.88 -4.67
N GLY A 221 -4.53 -12.90 -4.06
CA GLY A 221 -5.76 -13.16 -3.30
C GLY A 221 -5.53 -13.65 -1.87
N ASP A 222 -4.31 -13.56 -1.33
CA ASP A 222 -4.03 -13.97 0.06
C ASP A 222 -4.88 -13.18 1.05
N THR A 223 -5.75 -13.91 1.74
CA THR A 223 -6.73 -13.34 2.68
C THR A 223 -6.13 -12.86 3.99
N ALA A 224 -4.86 -13.20 4.28
CA ALA A 224 -4.16 -12.76 5.48
C ALA A 224 -3.74 -11.29 5.44
N PHE A 225 -3.66 -10.72 4.25
CA PHE A 225 -3.15 -9.37 4.04
C PHE A 225 -4.23 -8.41 3.55
N TYR A 226 -4.01 -7.13 3.83
CA TYR A 226 -4.64 -6.01 3.14
C TYR A 226 -3.68 -5.46 2.08
N GLN A 227 -4.23 -4.95 0.99
CA GLN A 227 -3.51 -4.04 0.10
C GLN A 227 -3.92 -2.60 0.43
N VAL A 228 -2.93 -1.72 0.55
CA VAL A 228 -3.15 -0.30 0.89
C VAL A 228 -2.42 0.62 -0.11
N SER A 229 -2.94 1.84 -0.29
CA SER A 229 -2.34 2.86 -1.15
C SER A 229 -1.33 3.76 -0.43
N ILE A 230 -0.91 3.39 0.77
CA ILE A 230 0.08 4.16 1.54
C ILE A 230 1.46 4.00 0.86
N PRO A 231 2.19 5.10 0.59
CA PRO A 231 3.58 5.00 0.18
C PRO A 231 4.44 4.39 1.28
N VAL A 232 4.92 3.16 1.08
CA VAL A 232 5.84 2.49 2.02
C VAL A 232 7.25 2.45 1.46
N ASN A 233 8.23 2.65 2.34
CA ASN A 233 9.66 2.57 2.05
C ASN A 233 10.30 1.51 2.96
N PRO A 234 11.49 0.98 2.59
CA PRO A 234 12.26 0.15 3.50
C PRO A 234 12.44 0.84 4.85
N GLY A 235 12.13 0.11 5.94
CA GLY A 235 12.08 0.65 7.29
C GLY A 235 10.67 0.91 7.83
N ASN A 236 9.63 1.01 6.98
CA ASN A 236 8.23 1.04 7.42
C ASN A 236 7.71 -0.35 7.82
N SER A 237 8.37 -1.42 7.36
CA SER A 237 8.02 -2.80 7.68
C SER A 237 7.96 -3.02 9.20
N GLY A 238 6.91 -3.67 9.67
CA GLY A 238 6.61 -3.87 11.08
C GLY A 238 5.88 -2.71 11.76
N GLY A 239 5.64 -1.60 11.04
CA GLY A 239 4.87 -0.47 11.55
C GLY A 239 3.37 -0.77 11.69
N PRO A 240 2.65 -0.04 12.58
CA PRO A 240 1.22 -0.23 12.77
C PRO A 240 0.44 0.35 11.59
N LEU A 241 -0.55 -0.40 11.09
CA LEU A 241 -1.58 0.11 10.20
C LEU A 241 -2.82 0.46 11.03
N MET A 242 -3.23 1.71 10.98
CA MET A 242 -4.31 2.27 11.79
C MET A 242 -5.50 2.67 10.93
N ASP A 243 -6.72 2.50 11.46
CA ASP A 243 -7.93 3.07 10.88
C ASP A 243 -8.08 4.57 11.22
N GLU A 244 -9.10 5.22 10.67
CA GLU A 244 -9.38 6.64 10.91
C GLU A 244 -9.63 6.96 12.39
N ARG A 245 -10.14 6.01 13.15
CA ARG A 245 -10.43 6.14 14.59
C ARG A 245 -9.20 5.88 15.47
N GLY A 246 -8.07 5.52 14.86
CA GLY A 246 -6.85 5.18 15.60
C GLY A 246 -6.86 3.80 16.23
N ASN A 247 -7.61 2.85 15.67
CA ASN A 247 -7.48 1.44 16.03
C ASN A 247 -6.45 0.77 15.14
N LEU A 248 -5.70 -0.16 15.71
CA LEU A 248 -4.81 -1.03 14.96
C LEU A 248 -5.62 -2.03 14.14
N ILE A 249 -5.45 -2.02 12.83
CA ILE A 249 -6.10 -2.94 11.88
C ILE A 249 -5.12 -3.86 11.16
N GLY A 250 -3.81 -3.62 11.28
CA GLY A 250 -2.80 -4.48 10.67
C GLY A 250 -1.37 -4.08 11.01
N VAL A 251 -0.42 -4.83 10.47
CA VAL A 251 1.02 -4.64 10.56
C VAL A 251 1.57 -4.48 9.16
N VAL A 252 2.26 -3.39 8.88
CA VAL A 252 2.85 -3.12 7.56
C VAL A 252 3.93 -4.17 7.27
N SER A 253 3.73 -4.98 6.25
CA SER A 253 4.69 -6.02 5.84
C SER A 253 5.71 -5.51 4.81
N GLY A 254 5.38 -4.44 4.10
CA GLY A 254 6.29 -3.84 3.14
C GLY A 254 5.72 -3.79 1.74
N ARG A 255 6.62 -3.71 0.75
CA ARG A 255 6.31 -3.62 -0.68
C ARG A 255 6.81 -4.88 -1.37
N GLN A 256 5.95 -5.56 -2.10
CA GLN A 256 6.37 -6.65 -2.95
C GLN A 256 7.10 -6.11 -4.20
N ASN A 257 8.27 -6.66 -4.52
CA ASN A 257 9.14 -6.15 -5.58
C ASN A 257 8.49 -6.16 -6.97
N ASP A 258 7.51 -7.04 -7.19
CA ASP A 258 6.88 -7.26 -8.49
C ASP A 258 5.60 -6.43 -8.71
N ALA A 259 5.01 -5.86 -7.65
CA ALA A 259 3.82 -5.02 -7.73
C ALA A 259 4.23 -3.54 -7.64
N GLN A 260 4.25 -2.84 -8.78
CA GLN A 260 4.51 -1.41 -8.82
C GLN A 260 3.48 -0.67 -7.95
N SER A 261 3.95 -0.06 -6.87
CA SER A 261 3.19 0.82 -5.97
C SER A 261 2.17 0.16 -5.03
N ALA A 262 2.11 -1.16 -4.89
CA ALA A 262 1.27 -1.82 -3.89
C ALA A 262 2.02 -2.01 -2.56
N ALA A 263 1.41 -1.58 -1.48
CA ALA A 263 1.84 -1.87 -0.11
C ALA A 263 0.89 -2.88 0.53
N PHE A 264 1.44 -3.77 1.34
CA PHE A 264 0.69 -4.81 2.00
C PHE A 264 0.83 -4.71 3.52
N ALA A 265 -0.20 -5.12 4.23
CA ALA A 265 -0.18 -5.19 5.69
C ALA A 265 -0.89 -6.46 6.15
N THR A 266 -0.27 -7.19 7.05
CA THR A 266 -0.89 -8.34 7.72
C THR A 266 -2.04 -7.86 8.58
N LYS A 267 -3.21 -8.50 8.47
CA LYS A 267 -4.41 -8.11 9.23
C LYS A 267 -4.22 -8.31 10.73
N SER A 268 -4.71 -7.38 11.52
CA SER A 268 -4.68 -7.49 13.00
C SER A 268 -5.43 -8.69 13.55
N SER A 269 -6.42 -9.24 12.82
CA SER A 269 -7.11 -10.47 13.20
C SER A 269 -6.15 -11.66 13.33
N TYR A 270 -5.15 -11.78 12.44
CA TYR A 270 -4.12 -12.81 12.53
C TYR A 270 -3.21 -12.61 13.74
N LEU A 271 -2.86 -11.35 14.05
CA LEU A 271 -2.11 -11.03 15.28
C LEU A 271 -2.91 -11.41 16.53
N VAL A 272 -4.21 -11.11 16.58
CA VAL A 272 -5.09 -11.51 17.71
C VAL A 272 -5.15 -13.03 17.84
N HIS A 273 -5.41 -13.75 16.75
CA HIS A 273 -5.41 -15.23 16.77
C HIS A 273 -4.07 -15.82 17.22
N LEU A 274 -2.98 -15.20 16.81
CA LEU A 274 -1.65 -15.60 17.23
C LEU A 274 -1.48 -15.47 18.74
N VAL A 275 -1.81 -14.31 19.29
CA VAL A 275 -1.74 -14.04 20.73
C VAL A 275 -2.64 -14.96 21.53
N ASP A 276 -3.87 -15.19 21.07
CA ASP A 276 -4.81 -16.13 21.71
C ASP A 276 -4.27 -17.57 21.70
N SER A 277 -3.64 -18.00 20.62
CA SER A 277 -3.01 -19.31 20.50
C SER A 277 -1.82 -19.46 21.45
N LEU A 278 -1.00 -18.41 21.60
CA LEU A 278 0.11 -18.39 22.54
C LEU A 278 -0.37 -18.43 24.00
N ALA A 279 -1.42 -17.68 24.31
CA ALA A 279 -2.03 -17.69 25.64
C ALA A 279 -2.64 -19.07 26.00
N ALA A 280 -3.18 -19.79 25.02
CA ALA A 280 -3.71 -21.14 25.22
C ALA A 280 -2.62 -22.22 25.36
N ALA A 281 -1.46 -22.05 24.69
CA ALA A 281 -0.39 -23.03 24.68
C ALA A 281 0.52 -22.97 25.92
N LYS A 282 0.58 -21.82 26.61
CA LYS A 282 1.41 -21.61 27.81
C LYS A 282 0.50 -21.24 28.98
N SER A 283 0.86 -21.70 30.21
CA SER A 283 0.06 -21.35 31.38
C SER A 283 -0.04 -19.82 31.49
N ALA A 284 -1.24 -19.30 31.67
CA ALA A 284 -1.57 -17.87 31.64
C ALA A 284 -0.74 -17.00 32.60
N ALA A 285 -0.02 -17.63 33.57
CA ALA A 285 0.85 -16.94 34.51
C ALA A 285 2.21 -16.50 33.91
N GLU A 286 2.66 -17.14 32.83
CA GLU A 286 4.01 -16.88 32.27
C GLU A 286 4.00 -15.80 31.17
N TYR A 287 2.84 -15.53 30.52
CA TYR A 287 2.73 -14.57 29.43
C TYR A 287 1.36 -13.85 29.46
N PRO A 288 1.22 -12.76 30.26
CA PRO A 288 -0.01 -11.99 30.30
C PRO A 288 -0.11 -11.09 29.05
N TYR A 289 -0.60 -11.63 27.92
CA TYR A 289 -0.89 -10.84 26.73
C TYR A 289 -2.26 -10.15 26.88
N HIS A 290 -2.29 -9.04 27.60
CA HIS A 290 -3.52 -8.23 27.65
C HIS A 290 -3.57 -7.25 26.48
N LEU A 291 -4.21 -7.68 25.39
CA LEU A 291 -4.41 -6.82 24.23
C LEU A 291 -5.32 -5.64 24.57
N PRO A 292 -4.97 -4.42 24.14
CA PRO A 292 -5.80 -3.24 24.36
C PRO A 292 -7.12 -3.32 23.59
N ARG A 293 -8.24 -3.38 24.31
CA ARG A 293 -9.60 -3.44 23.73
C ARG A 293 -10.22 -2.08 23.54
N PHE A 294 -9.72 -1.05 24.21
CA PHE A 294 -10.27 0.32 24.19
C PHE A 294 -9.16 1.31 23.87
N GLY A 295 -9.35 2.09 22.81
CA GLY A 295 -8.44 3.15 22.40
C GLY A 295 -8.89 4.53 22.94
N GLN A 296 -7.95 5.45 23.05
CA GLN A 296 -8.18 6.86 23.42
C GLN A 296 -7.99 7.82 22.24
N LEU A 297 -7.80 7.27 21.03
CA LEU A 297 -7.54 8.04 19.82
C LEU A 297 -8.83 8.40 19.07
N ALA A 298 -9.91 7.65 19.27
CA ALA A 298 -11.19 7.89 18.61
C ALA A 298 -11.71 9.31 18.95
N GLY A 299 -12.20 10.00 17.91
CA GLY A 299 -12.73 11.37 18.04
C GLY A 299 -11.66 12.47 18.17
N THR A 300 -10.37 12.12 18.18
CA THR A 300 -9.28 13.12 18.14
C THR A 300 -8.80 13.36 16.71
N GLY A 301 -8.37 14.59 16.40
CA GLY A 301 -7.81 14.93 15.10
C GLY A 301 -6.49 14.20 14.83
N ARG A 302 -6.16 13.95 13.54
CA ARG A 302 -4.97 13.20 13.12
C ARG A 302 -3.66 13.66 13.80
N PRO A 303 -3.34 14.98 13.87
CA PRO A 303 -2.10 15.41 14.54
C PRO A 303 -2.03 14.99 16.02
N GLN A 304 -3.18 14.97 16.72
CA GLN A 304 -3.24 14.54 18.12
C GLN A 304 -3.10 13.01 18.26
N GLN A 305 -3.70 12.24 17.33
CA GLN A 305 -3.50 10.80 17.27
C GLN A 305 -2.01 10.48 17.09
N LEU A 306 -1.35 11.12 16.11
CA LEU A 306 0.07 10.91 15.81
C LEU A 306 0.96 11.28 17.01
N LYS A 307 0.68 12.42 17.67
CA LYS A 307 1.43 12.85 18.86
C LYS A 307 1.40 11.80 19.98
N LYS A 308 0.27 11.12 20.18
CA LYS A 308 0.14 10.06 21.17
C LYS A 308 0.75 8.73 20.69
N LEU A 309 0.57 8.39 19.40
CA LEU A 309 0.98 7.10 18.86
C LEU A 309 2.50 6.98 18.73
N GLN A 310 3.20 8.07 18.39
CA GLN A 310 4.65 8.06 18.14
C GLN A 310 5.49 7.58 19.34
N ASP A 311 4.99 7.67 20.57
CA ASP A 311 5.68 7.21 21.77
C ASP A 311 5.59 5.67 21.94
N TYR A 312 4.79 5.00 21.13
CA TYR A 312 4.56 3.55 21.12
C TYR A 312 5.02 2.88 19.83
N VAL A 313 5.72 3.63 18.97
CA VAL A 313 6.33 3.13 17.73
C VAL A 313 7.85 3.29 17.84
N PHE A 314 8.59 2.26 17.45
CA PHE A 314 10.01 2.08 17.72
C PHE A 314 10.78 1.72 16.47
N VAL A 315 12.06 2.04 16.47
CA VAL A 315 13.03 1.45 15.54
C VAL A 315 13.44 0.08 16.09
N VAL A 316 13.32 -0.93 15.25
CA VAL A 316 13.89 -2.27 15.52
C VAL A 316 15.24 -2.35 14.84
N LYS A 317 16.32 -2.34 15.60
CA LYS A 317 17.70 -2.44 15.11
C LYS A 317 18.19 -3.87 15.19
N VAL A 318 18.69 -4.37 14.08
CA VAL A 318 19.16 -5.76 13.93
C VAL A 318 20.67 -5.78 13.81
N PHE A 319 21.31 -6.65 14.55
CA PHE A 319 22.75 -6.89 14.54
C PHE A 319 22.98 -8.37 14.21
N GLU A 320 23.91 -8.61 13.28
CA GLU A 320 24.41 -9.92 12.86
C GLU A 320 25.91 -9.99 13.07
#